data_6e4931de4c639f73411b7c2714779a97
#
_entry.id   6e4931de4c639f73411b7c2714779a97
#
_cell.length_a   1.000
_cell.length_b   1.000
_cell.length_c   1.000
_cell.angle_alpha   90.00
_cell.angle_beta   90.00
_cell.angle_gamma   90.00
#
_symmetry.space_group_name_H-M   'P 1'
#
loop_
_entity.id
_entity.type
_entity.pdbx_description
1 polymer ?
#
loop_
_entity_poly.entity_id
_entity_poly.type
_entity_poly.pdbx_seq_one_letter_code
_entity_poly.pdbx_strand_id
1 'polypeptide(L)'
;MHIAVASGKGGTGKTTVTTNLATHAARQGRRVIVADCDVEEPNAHISLCDGFESQHTVTIPVPDIDQNACLGDSCGLCVELCRFKALILMAGEVMVFPELCHACGLCEEACPAGAVKRGEREVGAVRRGRIQSNILNNAPGSLTVLDGLMRVGEAMAPPLIHAVKAEAESLADRDDDAVLFVDCPPGASCPTIAGLKDADMALLVAEPTAFGLHDFKLALETVRVLGIPHAVVVNRSGMGDYRVEEYLVGESIPYLASLPMSMEAARAGSRGELLIDAVEELAAGYAELWAELEKTAQEVVACAK
;
A
#
# COMPACT_ATOMS: atom_id res chain seq x y z
N MET A 1 4.91 -9.56 12.52
CA MET A 1 4.41 -10.20 11.29
C MET A 1 3.90 -9.12 10.34
N HIS A 2 4.43 -9.08 9.11
CA HIS A 2 4.12 -8.06 8.11
C HIS A 2 3.44 -8.71 6.89
N ILE A 3 2.17 -8.42 6.68
CA ILE A 3 1.33 -8.99 5.61
C ILE A 3 0.96 -7.88 4.62
N ALA A 4 1.40 -8.01 3.37
CA ALA A 4 0.98 -7.13 2.29
C ALA A 4 -0.26 -7.70 1.59
N VAL A 5 -1.34 -6.92 1.55
CA VAL A 5 -2.58 -7.30 0.86
C VAL A 5 -2.58 -6.64 -0.52
N ALA A 6 -2.64 -7.44 -1.57
CA ALA A 6 -2.52 -6.95 -2.94
C ALA A 6 -3.55 -7.57 -3.89
N SER A 7 -3.76 -6.93 -5.02
CA SER A 7 -4.66 -7.42 -6.07
C SER A 7 -4.23 -6.92 -7.45
N GLY A 8 -4.56 -7.65 -8.48
CA GLY A 8 -4.18 -7.32 -9.86
C GLY A 8 -4.93 -6.12 -10.45
N LYS A 9 -6.08 -5.72 -9.87
CA LYS A 9 -6.87 -4.56 -10.32
C LYS A 9 -7.55 -3.86 -9.15
N GLY A 10 -8.01 -2.63 -9.38
CA GLY A 10 -8.90 -1.92 -8.46
C GLY A 10 -10.27 -2.59 -8.35
N GLY A 11 -10.94 -2.39 -7.21
CA GLY A 11 -12.31 -2.88 -7.00
C GLY A 11 -12.47 -4.35 -6.66
N THR A 12 -11.41 -5.16 -6.53
CA THR A 12 -11.48 -6.57 -6.10
C THR A 12 -11.92 -6.76 -4.65
N GLY A 13 -11.94 -5.67 -3.86
CA GLY A 13 -12.24 -5.69 -2.43
C GLY A 13 -11.03 -5.86 -1.53
N LYS A 14 -9.84 -5.54 -2.01
CA LYS A 14 -8.58 -5.58 -1.27
C LYS A 14 -8.67 -4.86 0.08
N THR A 15 -9.00 -3.56 0.09
CA THR A 15 -9.19 -2.75 1.30
C THR A 15 -10.28 -3.30 2.22
N THR A 16 -11.36 -3.83 1.64
CA THR A 16 -12.43 -4.51 2.41
C THR A 16 -11.88 -5.74 3.12
N VAL A 17 -11.09 -6.56 2.42
CA VAL A 17 -10.44 -7.73 3.04
C VAL A 17 -9.48 -7.28 4.14
N THR A 18 -8.63 -6.29 3.86
CA THR A 18 -7.68 -5.75 4.83
C THR A 18 -8.35 -5.26 6.11
N THR A 19 -9.37 -4.41 5.99
CA THR A 19 -10.04 -3.79 7.16
C THR A 19 -10.80 -4.79 8.01
N ASN A 20 -11.47 -5.76 7.38
CA ASN A 20 -12.21 -6.80 8.10
C ASN A 20 -11.27 -7.81 8.78
N LEU A 21 -10.19 -8.25 8.11
CA LEU A 21 -9.15 -9.10 8.73
C LEU A 21 -8.46 -8.40 9.89
N ALA A 22 -8.04 -7.14 9.69
CA ALA A 22 -7.38 -6.34 10.72
C ALA A 22 -8.27 -6.18 11.97
N THR A 23 -9.55 -5.89 11.76
CA THR A 23 -10.50 -5.76 12.88
C THR A 23 -10.72 -7.10 13.56
N HIS A 24 -10.86 -8.20 12.80
CA HIS A 24 -11.02 -9.53 13.36
C HIS A 24 -9.81 -9.91 14.22
N ALA A 25 -8.58 -9.75 13.70
CA ALA A 25 -7.34 -10.03 14.43
C ALA A 25 -7.23 -9.19 15.71
N ALA A 26 -7.56 -7.89 15.65
CA ALA A 26 -7.55 -7.03 16.82
C ALA A 26 -8.59 -7.48 17.86
N ARG A 27 -9.78 -7.92 17.45
CA ARG A 27 -10.80 -8.49 18.36
C ARG A 27 -10.35 -9.81 19.01
N GLN A 28 -9.44 -10.56 18.36
CA GLN A 28 -8.79 -11.75 18.93
C GLN A 28 -7.64 -11.42 19.88
N GLY A 29 -7.41 -10.14 20.20
CA GLY A 29 -6.40 -9.70 21.14
C GLY A 29 -5.05 -9.32 20.53
N ARG A 30 -4.92 -9.35 19.20
CA ARG A 30 -3.68 -8.95 18.54
C ARG A 30 -3.53 -7.43 18.54
N ARG A 31 -2.29 -6.96 18.57
CA ARG A 31 -1.96 -5.57 18.25
C ARG A 31 -1.83 -5.45 16.73
N VAL A 32 -2.70 -4.66 16.11
CA VAL A 32 -2.79 -4.55 14.66
C VAL A 32 -2.52 -3.12 14.21
N ILE A 33 -1.69 -3.00 13.17
CA ILE A 33 -1.46 -1.77 12.44
C ILE A 33 -1.93 -1.99 11.00
N VAL A 34 -2.72 -1.06 10.47
CA VAL A 34 -3.11 -1.00 9.07
C VAL A 34 -2.41 0.20 8.43
N ALA A 35 -1.63 -0.07 7.38
CA ALA A 35 -1.01 0.94 6.53
C ALA A 35 -1.72 0.94 5.17
N ASP A 36 -2.59 1.92 4.94
CA ASP A 36 -3.22 2.12 3.63
C ASP A 36 -2.25 2.85 2.72
N CYS A 37 -1.66 2.10 1.80
CA CYS A 37 -0.70 2.53 0.81
C CYS A 37 -1.33 2.81 -0.57
N ASP A 38 -2.65 2.71 -0.70
CA ASP A 38 -3.37 3.20 -1.89
C ASP A 38 -3.52 4.72 -1.81
N VAL A 39 -2.37 5.40 -1.87
CA VAL A 39 -2.23 6.83 -1.56
C VAL A 39 -2.97 7.76 -2.52
N GLU A 40 -3.42 7.26 -3.66
CA GLU A 40 -4.27 7.99 -4.60
C GLU A 40 -5.72 8.04 -4.12
N GLU A 41 -6.23 6.94 -3.56
CA GLU A 41 -7.59 6.81 -3.03
C GLU A 41 -7.62 5.99 -1.73
N PRO A 42 -7.03 6.51 -0.61
CA PRO A 42 -7.01 5.78 0.64
C PRO A 42 -8.42 5.63 1.21
N ASN A 43 -8.85 4.39 1.46
CA ASN A 43 -10.22 4.04 1.81
C ASN A 43 -10.35 3.28 3.14
N ALA A 44 -9.26 2.78 3.73
CA ALA A 44 -9.33 2.00 4.96
C ALA A 44 -9.94 2.79 6.14
N HIS A 45 -9.68 4.10 6.19
CA HIS A 45 -10.20 4.98 7.23
C HIS A 45 -11.73 5.09 7.23
N ILE A 46 -12.40 4.88 6.08
CA ILE A 46 -13.86 5.04 5.96
C ILE A 46 -14.61 4.08 6.88
N SER A 47 -14.15 2.83 6.99
CA SER A 47 -14.78 1.81 7.82
C SER A 47 -14.21 1.71 9.24
N LEU A 48 -13.03 2.25 9.49
CA LEU A 48 -12.31 2.05 10.77
C LEU A 48 -12.25 3.31 11.64
N CYS A 49 -12.37 4.50 11.05
CA CYS A 49 -12.08 5.76 11.74
C CYS A 49 -13.29 6.72 11.73
N ASP A 50 -13.38 7.55 12.75
CA ASP A 50 -14.33 8.66 12.82
C ASP A 50 -13.67 10.03 12.56
N GLY A 51 -12.44 10.03 12.08
CA GLY A 51 -11.63 11.19 11.74
C GLY A 51 -10.15 10.90 11.83
N PHE A 52 -9.34 11.94 11.88
CA PHE A 52 -7.89 11.85 12.02
C PHE A 52 -7.43 12.53 13.33
N GLU A 53 -6.46 11.92 14.01
CA GLU A 53 -5.88 12.46 15.23
C GLU A 53 -4.61 13.28 14.97
N SER A 54 -3.87 12.94 13.91
CA SER A 54 -2.68 13.65 13.47
C SER A 54 -2.43 13.48 11.98
N GLN A 55 -1.70 14.42 11.41
CA GLN A 55 -1.13 14.32 10.06
C GLN A 55 0.18 15.10 9.98
N HIS A 56 1.07 14.68 9.08
CA HIS A 56 2.28 15.41 8.73
C HIS A 56 2.54 15.34 7.23
N THR A 57 3.12 16.41 6.70
CA THR A 57 3.47 16.53 5.29
C THR A 57 4.70 15.69 4.97
N VAL A 58 4.67 15.03 3.81
CA VAL A 58 5.81 14.30 3.25
C VAL A 58 6.36 15.11 2.08
N THR A 59 7.67 15.39 2.13
CA THR A 59 8.40 16.10 1.06
C THR A 59 9.45 15.20 0.44
N ILE A 60 9.82 15.50 -0.80
CA ILE A 60 10.98 14.92 -1.47
C ILE A 60 11.96 16.02 -1.83
N PRO A 61 13.29 15.73 -1.88
CA PRO A 61 14.28 16.70 -2.32
C PRO A 61 14.09 17.00 -3.80
N VAL A 62 14.14 18.30 -4.13
CA VAL A 62 14.19 18.80 -5.50
C VAL A 62 15.33 19.82 -5.61
N PRO A 63 15.93 20.01 -6.81
CA PRO A 63 16.97 21.00 -6.95
C PRO A 63 16.42 22.42 -6.77
N ASP A 64 17.17 23.23 -6.05
CA ASP A 64 17.04 24.69 -5.96
C ASP A 64 18.33 25.32 -6.47
N ILE A 65 18.25 26.23 -7.42
CA ILE A 65 19.41 26.76 -8.13
C ILE A 65 19.79 28.13 -7.61
N ASP A 66 20.99 28.25 -7.02
CA ASP A 66 21.60 29.52 -6.75
C ASP A 66 22.11 30.14 -8.07
N GLN A 67 21.28 31.00 -8.67
CA GLN A 67 21.58 31.62 -9.96
C GLN A 67 22.84 32.51 -9.92
N ASN A 68 23.22 33.02 -8.75
CA ASN A 68 24.47 33.83 -8.62
C ASN A 68 25.73 32.96 -8.67
N ALA A 69 25.64 31.70 -8.23
CA ALA A 69 26.76 30.77 -8.27
C ALA A 69 26.77 29.93 -9.55
N CYS A 70 25.61 29.87 -10.27
CA CYS A 70 25.46 29.09 -11.48
C CYS A 70 26.28 29.67 -12.65
N LEU A 71 26.98 28.80 -13.39
CA LEU A 71 27.77 29.17 -14.57
C LEU A 71 26.93 29.36 -15.85
N GLY A 72 25.61 29.08 -15.77
CA GLY A 72 24.65 29.27 -16.85
C GLY A 72 25.07 28.62 -18.17
N ASP A 73 25.05 29.39 -19.27
CA ASP A 73 25.41 28.91 -20.62
C ASP A 73 26.84 28.36 -20.74
N SER A 74 27.73 28.69 -19.79
CA SER A 74 29.10 28.18 -19.80
C SER A 74 29.24 26.76 -19.27
N CYS A 75 28.17 26.16 -18.73
CA CYS A 75 28.21 24.83 -18.11
C CYS A 75 27.04 23.92 -18.61
N GLY A 76 25.80 24.14 -18.19
CA GLY A 76 24.62 23.35 -18.57
C GLY A 76 24.59 21.88 -18.14
N LEU A 77 25.60 21.40 -17.39
CA LEU A 77 25.79 19.96 -17.08
C LEU A 77 24.58 19.31 -16.37
N CYS A 78 23.97 20.00 -15.41
CA CYS A 78 22.82 19.49 -14.69
C CYS A 78 21.58 19.26 -15.61
N VAL A 79 21.42 20.10 -16.63
CA VAL A 79 20.36 19.99 -17.63
C VAL A 79 20.63 18.81 -18.56
N GLU A 80 21.88 18.64 -19.03
CA GLU A 80 22.31 17.54 -19.89
C GLU A 80 22.08 16.18 -19.21
N LEU A 81 22.48 16.06 -17.94
CA LEU A 81 22.41 14.82 -17.16
C LEU A 81 20.98 14.47 -16.72
N CYS A 82 20.04 15.43 -16.68
CA CYS A 82 18.70 15.19 -16.22
C CYS A 82 17.90 14.32 -17.21
N ARG A 83 17.77 13.02 -16.90
CA ARG A 83 16.99 12.08 -17.72
C ARG A 83 15.49 12.38 -17.71
N PHE A 84 15.00 13.05 -16.66
CA PHE A 84 13.57 13.37 -16.47
C PHE A 84 13.18 14.72 -17.09
N LYS A 85 14.17 15.46 -17.62
CA LYS A 85 13.96 16.81 -18.19
C LYS A 85 13.30 17.80 -17.20
N ALA A 86 13.61 17.60 -15.93
CA ALA A 86 13.16 18.50 -14.85
C ALA A 86 13.96 19.82 -14.77
N LEU A 87 14.98 19.97 -15.59
CA LEU A 87 15.84 21.16 -15.67
C LEU A 87 15.95 21.59 -17.14
N ILE A 88 15.84 22.89 -17.37
CA ILE A 88 16.13 23.49 -18.68
C ILE A 88 17.04 24.71 -18.49
N LEU A 89 17.89 25.00 -19.48
CA LEU A 89 18.70 26.20 -19.54
C LEU A 89 18.03 27.17 -20.53
N MET A 90 17.68 28.35 -20.06
CA MET A 90 17.02 29.37 -20.86
C MET A 90 17.50 30.76 -20.46
N ALA A 91 17.96 31.55 -21.44
CA ALA A 91 18.47 32.89 -21.23
C ALA A 91 19.62 33.01 -20.21
N GLY A 92 20.48 31.98 -20.14
CA GLY A 92 21.62 31.93 -19.20
C GLY A 92 21.27 31.42 -17.81
N GLU A 93 20.02 31.13 -17.51
CA GLU A 93 19.54 30.63 -16.22
C GLU A 93 19.02 29.19 -16.30
N VAL A 94 19.26 28.41 -15.26
CA VAL A 94 18.70 27.05 -15.13
C VAL A 94 17.35 27.13 -14.41
N MET A 95 16.31 26.75 -15.13
CA MET A 95 14.95 26.66 -14.60
C MET A 95 14.64 25.23 -14.15
N VAL A 96 13.95 25.10 -13.02
CA VAL A 96 13.54 23.82 -12.44
C VAL A 96 12.05 23.61 -12.63
N PHE A 97 11.66 22.38 -13.00
CA PHE A 97 10.28 21.89 -13.01
C PHE A 97 10.15 20.84 -11.92
N PRO A 98 9.77 21.22 -10.69
CA PRO A 98 9.77 20.31 -9.53
C PRO A 98 8.89 19.09 -9.74
N GLU A 99 7.76 19.21 -10.45
CA GLU A 99 6.81 18.13 -10.74
C GLU A 99 7.40 17.01 -11.61
N LEU A 100 8.42 17.33 -12.42
CA LEU A 100 9.13 16.36 -13.25
C LEU A 100 10.35 15.76 -12.54
N CYS A 101 10.71 16.26 -11.37
CA CYS A 101 11.90 15.82 -10.65
C CYS A 101 11.63 14.49 -9.93
N HIS A 102 12.49 13.51 -10.18
CA HIS A 102 12.47 12.19 -9.54
C HIS A 102 13.37 12.08 -8.29
N ALA A 103 13.81 13.21 -7.75
CA ALA A 103 14.62 13.26 -6.52
C ALA A 103 15.90 12.40 -6.55
N CYS A 104 16.51 12.19 -7.73
CA CYS A 104 17.68 11.33 -7.88
C CYS A 104 19.00 11.95 -7.39
N GLY A 105 19.05 13.27 -7.14
CA GLY A 105 20.22 13.99 -6.62
C GLY A 105 21.37 14.22 -7.62
N LEU A 106 21.32 13.63 -8.83
CA LEU A 106 22.47 13.68 -9.77
C LEU A 106 22.90 15.10 -10.17
N CYS A 107 21.95 16.02 -10.29
CA CYS A 107 22.26 17.42 -10.62
C CYS A 107 23.02 18.15 -9.50
N GLU A 108 22.77 17.80 -8.24
CA GLU A 108 23.49 18.32 -7.06
C GLU A 108 24.92 17.79 -7.05
N GLU A 109 25.11 16.48 -7.16
CA GLU A 109 26.42 15.82 -7.15
C GLU A 109 27.30 16.24 -8.33
N ALA A 110 26.71 16.47 -9.51
CA ALA A 110 27.43 16.81 -10.72
C ALA A 110 27.76 18.31 -10.85
N CYS A 111 27.26 19.20 -9.99
CA CYS A 111 27.42 20.65 -10.14
C CYS A 111 28.82 21.13 -9.76
N PRO A 112 29.68 21.53 -10.72
CA PRO A 112 31.06 21.93 -10.40
C PRO A 112 31.14 23.24 -9.61
N ALA A 113 30.11 24.08 -9.72
CA ALA A 113 30.04 25.36 -9.00
C ALA A 113 29.36 25.24 -7.63
N GLY A 114 28.81 24.06 -7.27
CA GLY A 114 28.02 23.88 -6.07
C GLY A 114 26.75 24.77 -6.03
N ALA A 115 26.25 25.18 -7.18
CA ALA A 115 25.09 26.06 -7.32
C ALA A 115 23.76 25.37 -7.13
N VAL A 116 23.70 24.03 -7.24
CA VAL A 116 22.49 23.25 -6.99
C VAL A 116 22.39 22.96 -5.50
N LYS A 117 21.34 23.44 -4.88
CA LYS A 117 20.99 23.22 -3.46
C LYS A 117 19.80 22.28 -3.36
N ARG A 118 19.56 21.74 -2.16
CA ARG A 118 18.36 20.97 -1.85
C ARG A 118 17.21 21.89 -1.47
N GLY A 119 16.22 21.98 -2.32
CA GLY A 119 14.89 22.43 -2.00
C GLY A 119 13.99 21.23 -1.67
N GLU A 120 12.74 21.50 -1.42
CA GLU A 120 11.73 20.49 -1.07
C GLU A 120 10.47 20.66 -1.90
N ARG A 121 9.82 19.54 -2.24
CA ARG A 121 8.51 19.51 -2.86
C ARG A 121 7.60 18.58 -2.08
N GLU A 122 6.42 19.06 -1.71
CA GLU A 122 5.39 18.25 -1.08
C GLU A 122 4.85 17.21 -2.06
N VAL A 123 4.74 15.95 -1.61
CA VAL A 123 4.13 14.84 -2.36
C VAL A 123 2.79 14.41 -1.77
N GLY A 124 2.53 14.71 -0.51
CA GLY A 124 1.31 14.37 0.19
C GLY A 124 1.47 14.42 1.70
N ALA A 125 0.60 13.73 2.41
CA ALA A 125 0.64 13.64 3.86
C ALA A 125 0.42 12.21 4.33
N VAL A 126 1.08 11.82 5.43
CA VAL A 126 0.72 10.65 6.23
C VAL A 126 -0.25 11.10 7.29
N ARG A 127 -1.36 10.35 7.44
CA ARG A 127 -2.42 10.65 8.40
C ARG A 127 -2.62 9.46 9.32
N ARG A 128 -2.90 9.73 10.59
CA ARG A 128 -3.25 8.72 11.58
C ARG A 128 -4.72 8.82 11.92
N GLY A 129 -5.44 7.73 11.69
CA GLY A 129 -6.87 7.66 11.94
C GLY A 129 -7.19 7.57 13.42
N ARG A 130 -8.26 8.25 13.84
CA ARG A 130 -8.89 8.06 15.15
C ARG A 130 -9.91 6.95 15.05
N ILE A 131 -9.62 5.81 15.70
CA ILE A 131 -10.44 4.60 15.61
C ILE A 131 -11.82 4.84 16.22
N GLN A 132 -12.87 4.41 15.53
CA GLN A 132 -14.24 4.44 16.05
C GLN A 132 -14.35 3.59 17.32
N SER A 133 -15.04 4.12 18.34
CA SER A 133 -15.10 3.51 19.67
C SER A 133 -15.73 2.12 19.72
N ASN A 134 -16.58 1.79 18.75
CA ASN A 134 -17.29 0.51 18.64
C ASN A 134 -16.50 -0.57 17.85
N ILE A 135 -15.41 -0.22 17.17
CA ILE A 135 -14.68 -1.16 16.29
C ILE A 135 -14.19 -2.39 17.03
N LEU A 136 -13.62 -2.19 18.21
CA LEU A 136 -13.03 -3.30 18.99
C LEU A 136 -14.04 -4.03 19.88
N ASN A 137 -15.27 -3.53 20.08
CA ASN A 137 -16.28 -4.16 20.91
C ASN A 137 -15.76 -4.58 22.31
N ASN A 138 -14.93 -3.74 22.94
CA ASN A 138 -14.23 -4.02 24.19
C ASN A 138 -13.25 -5.20 24.17
N ALA A 139 -12.84 -5.67 23.01
CA ALA A 139 -11.80 -6.69 22.88
C ALA A 139 -10.44 -6.18 23.40
N PRO A 140 -9.56 -7.10 23.87
CA PRO A 140 -8.29 -6.73 24.53
C PRO A 140 -7.21 -6.24 23.56
N GLY A 141 -7.38 -6.43 22.26
CA GLY A 141 -6.41 -6.01 21.24
C GLY A 141 -6.42 -4.51 20.97
N SER A 142 -5.59 -4.10 20.04
CA SER A 142 -5.53 -2.69 19.61
C SER A 142 -5.45 -2.59 18.09
N LEU A 143 -5.96 -1.49 17.57
CA LEU A 143 -5.94 -1.18 16.14
C LEU A 143 -5.39 0.23 15.94
N THR A 144 -4.45 0.38 15.01
CA THR A 144 -3.93 1.66 14.55
C THR A 144 -4.09 1.72 13.04
N VAL A 145 -4.54 2.83 12.50
CA VAL A 145 -4.68 3.04 11.05
C VAL A 145 -3.82 4.22 10.63
N LEU A 146 -2.97 3.98 9.66
CA LEU A 146 -2.20 5.01 8.95
C LEU A 146 -2.62 4.99 7.49
N ASP A 147 -2.77 6.14 6.88
CA ASP A 147 -2.92 6.26 5.44
C ASP A 147 -2.02 7.34 4.85
N GLY A 148 -1.74 7.21 3.55
CA GLY A 148 -1.10 8.27 2.78
C GLY A 148 -2.14 8.96 1.89
N LEU A 149 -2.21 10.29 1.95
CA LEU A 149 -3.02 11.06 1.01
C LEU A 149 -2.11 11.85 0.08
N MET A 150 -2.09 11.45 -1.19
CA MET A 150 -1.26 12.09 -2.20
C MET A 150 -1.79 13.48 -2.57
N ARG A 151 -0.88 14.44 -2.77
CA ARG A 151 -1.22 15.79 -3.26
C ARG A 151 -1.87 15.70 -4.64
N VAL A 152 -2.92 16.48 -4.86
CA VAL A 152 -3.58 16.54 -6.18
C VAL A 152 -2.59 17.00 -7.26
N GLY A 153 -2.50 16.23 -8.33
CA GLY A 153 -1.57 16.49 -9.45
C GLY A 153 -0.16 15.92 -9.24
N GLU A 154 0.11 15.21 -8.14
CA GLU A 154 1.37 14.48 -7.93
C GLU A 154 1.36 13.17 -8.75
N ALA A 155 2.49 12.87 -9.40
CA ALA A 155 2.67 11.66 -10.21
C ALA A 155 3.47 10.56 -9.50
N MET A 156 4.12 10.88 -8.37
CA MET A 156 5.05 9.97 -7.69
C MET A 156 4.49 9.46 -6.36
N ALA A 157 3.77 8.33 -6.42
CA ALA A 157 3.24 7.66 -5.24
C ALA A 157 4.32 6.96 -4.35
N PRO A 158 5.39 6.32 -4.89
CA PRO A 158 6.31 5.53 -4.06
C PRO A 158 6.94 6.26 -2.87
N PRO A 159 7.37 7.53 -2.95
CA PRO A 159 7.91 8.24 -1.79
C PRO A 159 6.93 8.35 -0.62
N LEU A 160 5.66 8.59 -0.91
CA LEU A 160 4.62 8.65 0.11
C LEU A 160 4.31 7.27 0.68
N ILE A 161 4.24 6.23 -0.16
CA ILE A 161 4.08 4.83 0.27
C ILE A 161 5.19 4.43 1.24
N HIS A 162 6.44 4.76 0.92
CA HIS A 162 7.58 4.50 1.81
C HIS A 162 7.44 5.22 3.15
N ALA A 163 6.94 6.47 3.16
CA ALA A 163 6.72 7.21 4.40
C ALA A 163 5.64 6.57 5.28
N VAL A 164 4.50 6.16 4.69
CA VAL A 164 3.44 5.43 5.40
C VAL A 164 3.96 4.12 5.99
N LYS A 165 4.67 3.34 5.19
CA LYS A 165 5.25 2.06 5.64
C LYS A 165 6.26 2.25 6.76
N ALA A 166 7.20 3.17 6.62
CA ALA A 166 8.24 3.42 7.62
C ALA A 166 7.64 3.80 8.98
N GLU A 167 6.57 4.61 9.00
CA GLU A 167 5.86 4.93 10.23
C GLU A 167 5.14 3.70 10.81
N ALA A 168 4.45 2.92 9.96
CA ALA A 168 3.76 1.71 10.38
C ALA A 168 4.72 0.64 10.92
N GLU A 169 5.84 0.41 10.27
CA GLU A 169 6.91 -0.50 10.69
C GLU A 169 7.50 -0.06 12.04
N SER A 170 7.81 1.24 12.20
CA SER A 170 8.28 1.78 13.50
C SER A 170 7.28 1.58 14.65
N LEU A 171 5.98 1.51 14.35
CA LEU A 171 4.97 1.17 15.33
C LEU A 171 4.92 -0.33 15.61
N ALA A 172 5.10 -1.16 14.59
CA ALA A 172 5.10 -2.62 14.72
C ALA A 172 6.33 -3.14 15.47
N ASP A 173 7.51 -2.59 15.24
CA ASP A 173 8.79 -2.98 15.86
C ASP A 173 8.82 -2.81 17.39
N ARG A 174 7.85 -2.10 17.96
CA ARG A 174 7.71 -1.96 19.42
C ARG A 174 7.15 -3.18 20.13
N ASP A 175 6.70 -4.16 19.37
CA ASP A 175 6.04 -5.35 19.88
C ASP A 175 6.21 -6.52 18.90
N ASP A 176 6.95 -7.54 19.28
CA ASP A 176 7.23 -8.71 18.44
C ASP A 176 5.97 -9.47 18.00
N ASP A 177 4.85 -9.30 18.74
CA ASP A 177 3.55 -9.91 18.42
C ASP A 177 2.64 -9.04 17.56
N ALA A 178 3.09 -7.85 17.16
CA ALA A 178 2.30 -6.97 16.31
C ALA A 178 2.07 -7.55 14.91
N VAL A 179 0.89 -7.29 14.37
CA VAL A 179 0.52 -7.61 13.00
C VAL A 179 0.41 -6.32 12.20
N LEU A 180 1.21 -6.18 11.16
CA LEU A 180 1.13 -5.08 10.21
C LEU A 180 0.45 -5.57 8.93
N PHE A 181 -0.70 -5.01 8.60
CA PHE A 181 -1.33 -5.13 7.30
C PHE A 181 -0.98 -3.92 6.43
N VAL A 182 -0.40 -4.15 5.27
CA VAL A 182 -0.17 -3.12 4.24
C VAL A 182 -1.20 -3.32 3.13
N ASP A 183 -2.16 -2.40 3.01
CA ASP A 183 -3.10 -2.35 1.89
C ASP A 183 -2.40 -1.71 0.69
N CYS A 184 -1.95 -2.55 -0.25
CA CYS A 184 -1.15 -2.11 -1.40
C CYS A 184 -2.00 -1.38 -2.45
N PRO A 185 -1.44 -0.47 -3.26
CA PRO A 185 -2.08 -0.02 -4.48
C PRO A 185 -2.42 -1.19 -5.41
N PRO A 186 -3.48 -1.08 -6.24
CA PRO A 186 -3.83 -2.13 -7.18
C PRO A 186 -2.85 -2.25 -8.35
N GLY A 187 -2.83 -3.43 -8.98
CA GLY A 187 -2.04 -3.68 -10.19
C GLY A 187 -0.65 -4.25 -9.91
N ALA A 188 0.28 -4.05 -10.89
CA ALA A 188 1.64 -4.58 -10.89
C ALA A 188 2.69 -3.49 -11.18
N SER A 189 2.42 -2.26 -10.75
CA SER A 189 3.24 -1.07 -11.02
C SER A 189 4.23 -0.76 -9.88
N CYS A 190 5.08 0.25 -10.06
CA CYS A 190 6.03 0.68 -9.02
C CYS A 190 5.38 0.98 -7.66
N PRO A 191 4.22 1.64 -7.57
CA PRO A 191 3.50 1.78 -6.29
C PRO A 191 3.17 0.45 -5.61
N THR A 192 2.66 -0.53 -6.37
CA THR A 192 2.36 -1.87 -5.84
C THR A 192 3.62 -2.57 -5.33
N ILE A 193 4.72 -2.48 -6.08
CA ILE A 193 6.03 -3.03 -5.67
C ILE A 193 6.51 -2.36 -4.38
N ALA A 194 6.35 -1.04 -4.25
CA ALA A 194 6.71 -0.30 -3.04
C ALA A 194 5.88 -0.77 -1.81
N GLY A 195 4.60 -1.04 -2.00
CA GLY A 195 3.74 -1.62 -0.96
C GLY A 195 4.14 -3.03 -0.56
N LEU A 196 4.42 -3.90 -1.53
CA LEU A 196 4.78 -5.31 -1.35
C LEU A 196 6.17 -5.51 -0.71
N LYS A 197 7.11 -4.62 -1.02
CA LYS A 197 8.51 -4.78 -0.60
C LYS A 197 8.63 -4.97 0.91
N ASP A 198 9.54 -5.85 1.33
CA ASP A 198 9.88 -6.16 2.72
C ASP A 198 8.72 -6.79 3.55
N ALA A 199 7.66 -7.28 2.89
CA ALA A 199 6.62 -8.06 3.55
C ALA A 199 7.07 -9.50 3.82
N ASP A 200 6.72 -10.04 4.99
CA ASP A 200 6.92 -11.46 5.31
C ASP A 200 6.09 -12.35 4.39
N MET A 201 4.89 -11.89 4.04
CA MET A 201 3.94 -12.62 3.22
C MET A 201 3.02 -11.68 2.44
N ALA A 202 2.62 -12.06 1.23
CA ALA A 202 1.58 -11.40 0.45
C ALA A 202 0.27 -12.20 0.49
N LEU A 203 -0.84 -11.54 0.85
CA LEU A 203 -2.20 -12.05 0.65
C LEU A 203 -2.76 -11.45 -0.63
N LEU A 204 -2.93 -12.29 -1.67
CA LEU A 204 -3.48 -11.87 -2.94
C LEU A 204 -5.00 -12.02 -2.93
N VAL A 205 -5.71 -10.92 -3.22
CA VAL A 205 -7.17 -10.91 -3.32
C VAL A 205 -7.57 -11.10 -4.78
N ALA A 206 -8.18 -12.25 -5.08
CA ALA A 206 -8.66 -12.59 -6.41
C ALA A 206 -10.19 -12.45 -6.51
N GLU A 207 -10.68 -12.13 -7.70
CA GLU A 207 -12.11 -12.08 -8.02
C GLU A 207 -12.41 -13.15 -9.08
N PRO A 208 -13.46 -14.02 -8.93
CA PRO A 208 -13.72 -15.15 -9.80
C PRO A 208 -14.40 -14.73 -11.11
N THR A 209 -13.72 -13.89 -11.90
CA THR A 209 -14.15 -13.44 -13.23
C THR A 209 -13.01 -13.65 -14.23
N ALA A 210 -13.34 -13.71 -15.53
CA ALA A 210 -12.31 -13.88 -16.58
C ALA A 210 -11.28 -12.77 -16.56
N PHE A 211 -11.69 -11.51 -16.37
CA PHE A 211 -10.79 -10.36 -16.22
C PHE A 211 -10.04 -10.43 -14.88
N GLY A 212 -10.72 -10.84 -13.80
CA GLY A 212 -10.10 -11.02 -12.48
C GLY A 212 -8.97 -12.03 -12.51
N LEU A 213 -9.12 -13.15 -13.22
CA LEU A 213 -8.05 -14.14 -13.40
C LEU A 213 -6.85 -13.59 -14.16
N HIS A 214 -7.08 -12.81 -15.23
CA HIS A 214 -5.99 -12.19 -15.99
C HIS A 214 -5.16 -11.26 -15.10
N ASP A 215 -5.83 -10.33 -14.41
CA ASP A 215 -5.17 -9.36 -13.56
C ASP A 215 -4.51 -10.01 -12.34
N PHE A 216 -5.14 -11.04 -11.78
CA PHE A 216 -4.57 -11.86 -10.70
C PHE A 216 -3.23 -12.49 -11.09
N LYS A 217 -3.13 -13.04 -12.32
CA LYS A 217 -1.88 -13.62 -12.82
C LYS A 217 -0.74 -12.61 -12.88
N LEU A 218 -1.02 -11.35 -13.24
CA LEU A 218 0.00 -10.28 -13.23
C LEU A 218 0.47 -9.94 -11.82
N ALA A 219 -0.44 -9.86 -10.86
CA ALA A 219 -0.07 -9.64 -9.46
C ALA A 219 0.73 -10.81 -8.88
N LEU A 220 0.31 -12.04 -9.19
CA LEU A 220 1.02 -13.26 -8.79
C LEU A 220 2.45 -13.30 -9.36
N GLU A 221 2.63 -12.98 -10.65
CA GLU A 221 3.96 -12.90 -11.27
C GLU A 221 4.82 -11.85 -10.56
N THR A 222 4.27 -10.68 -10.25
CA THR A 222 4.97 -9.63 -9.50
C THR A 222 5.48 -10.14 -8.17
N VAL A 223 4.63 -10.79 -7.38
CA VAL A 223 4.99 -11.34 -6.06
C VAL A 223 6.02 -12.44 -6.18
N ARG A 224 5.91 -13.32 -7.20
CA ARG A 224 6.89 -14.37 -7.51
C ARG A 224 8.27 -13.80 -7.87
N VAL A 225 8.30 -12.75 -8.72
CA VAL A 225 9.56 -12.06 -9.10
C VAL A 225 10.21 -11.40 -7.89
N LEU A 226 9.42 -10.86 -6.95
CA LEU A 226 9.93 -10.30 -5.69
C LEU A 226 10.37 -11.38 -4.69
N GLY A 227 10.06 -12.64 -4.93
CA GLY A 227 10.40 -13.75 -4.03
C GLY A 227 9.62 -13.76 -2.72
N ILE A 228 8.45 -13.08 -2.67
CA ILE A 228 7.65 -12.98 -1.45
C ILE A 228 6.76 -14.22 -1.32
N PRO A 229 6.77 -14.94 -0.18
CA PRO A 229 5.80 -15.98 0.12
C PRO A 229 4.38 -15.44 0.01
N HIS A 230 3.46 -16.23 -0.55
CA HIS A 230 2.12 -15.72 -0.82
C HIS A 230 1.05 -16.78 -0.67
N ALA A 231 -0.16 -16.31 -0.35
CA ALA A 231 -1.39 -17.09 -0.36
C ALA A 231 -2.53 -16.26 -0.99
N VAL A 232 -3.64 -16.91 -1.25
CA VAL A 232 -4.76 -16.32 -1.99
C VAL A 232 -6.05 -16.43 -1.22
N VAL A 233 -6.85 -15.38 -1.27
CA VAL A 233 -8.28 -15.38 -0.92
C VAL A 233 -9.10 -15.07 -2.17
N VAL A 234 -10.11 -15.85 -2.45
CA VAL A 234 -11.07 -15.54 -3.51
C VAL A 234 -12.23 -14.77 -2.90
N ASN A 235 -12.31 -13.49 -3.25
CA ASN A 235 -13.39 -12.61 -2.82
C ASN A 235 -14.54 -12.63 -3.83
N ARG A 236 -15.78 -12.42 -3.37
CA ARG A 236 -16.99 -12.47 -4.18
C ARG A 236 -17.20 -13.80 -4.88
N SER A 237 -16.87 -14.90 -4.21
CA SER A 237 -17.09 -16.23 -4.76
C SER A 237 -18.57 -16.46 -5.11
N GLY A 238 -18.81 -17.21 -6.18
CA GLY A 238 -20.15 -17.41 -6.74
C GLY A 238 -20.61 -16.31 -7.72
N MET A 239 -19.84 -15.22 -7.92
CA MET A 239 -20.18 -14.15 -8.85
C MET A 239 -19.81 -14.48 -10.32
N GLY A 240 -18.91 -15.39 -10.53
CA GLY A 240 -18.38 -15.73 -11.86
C GLY A 240 -18.36 -17.24 -12.12
N ASP A 241 -17.22 -17.70 -12.60
CA ASP A 241 -16.93 -19.12 -12.84
C ASP A 241 -15.77 -19.59 -11.93
N TYR A 242 -15.45 -20.88 -11.97
CA TYR A 242 -14.43 -21.50 -11.10
C TYR A 242 -13.01 -21.48 -11.69
N ARG A 243 -12.73 -20.69 -12.74
CA ARG A 243 -11.42 -20.67 -13.41
C ARG A 243 -10.30 -20.16 -12.50
N VAL A 244 -10.61 -19.29 -11.54
CA VAL A 244 -9.62 -18.82 -10.56
C VAL A 244 -9.22 -19.96 -9.65
N GLU A 245 -10.19 -20.65 -9.07
CA GLU A 245 -9.99 -21.79 -8.18
C GLU A 245 -9.30 -22.95 -8.90
N GLU A 246 -9.72 -23.28 -10.12
CA GLU A 246 -9.08 -24.29 -10.99
C GLU A 246 -7.62 -23.93 -11.26
N TYR A 247 -7.33 -22.65 -11.54
CA TYR A 247 -5.97 -22.17 -11.75
C TYR A 247 -5.13 -22.29 -10.48
N LEU A 248 -5.66 -21.91 -9.31
CA LEU A 248 -4.96 -22.02 -8.04
C LEU A 248 -4.57 -23.47 -7.73
N VAL A 249 -5.52 -24.40 -7.91
CA VAL A 249 -5.28 -25.85 -7.72
C VAL A 249 -4.23 -26.35 -8.73
N GLY A 250 -4.37 -25.98 -10.01
CA GLY A 250 -3.44 -26.41 -11.07
C GLY A 250 -2.01 -25.94 -10.87
N GLU A 251 -1.82 -24.77 -10.30
CA GLU A 251 -0.51 -24.17 -10.00
C GLU A 251 0.00 -24.49 -8.58
N SER A 252 -0.76 -25.25 -7.80
CA SER A 252 -0.46 -25.56 -6.39
C SER A 252 -0.22 -24.31 -5.53
N ILE A 253 -1.02 -23.26 -5.76
CA ILE A 253 -0.95 -22.00 -4.99
C ILE A 253 -1.76 -22.13 -3.71
N PRO A 254 -1.22 -21.78 -2.53
CA PRO A 254 -1.99 -21.79 -1.29
C PRO A 254 -3.25 -20.92 -1.38
N TYR A 255 -4.41 -21.55 -1.20
CA TYR A 255 -5.74 -20.95 -1.24
C TYR A 255 -6.34 -21.07 0.17
N LEU A 256 -6.54 -19.95 0.84
CA LEU A 256 -6.88 -19.94 2.27
C LEU A 256 -8.39 -19.95 2.52
N ALA A 257 -9.15 -19.16 1.76
CA ALA A 257 -10.59 -19.06 1.95
C ALA A 257 -11.30 -18.50 0.71
N SER A 258 -12.62 -18.69 0.71
CA SER A 258 -13.56 -18.13 -0.26
C SER A 258 -14.58 -17.27 0.46
N LEU A 259 -14.63 -15.99 0.12
CA LEU A 259 -15.60 -15.05 0.68
C LEU A 259 -16.75 -14.88 -0.31
N PRO A 260 -17.97 -15.30 0.03
CA PRO A 260 -19.09 -15.32 -0.91
C PRO A 260 -19.56 -13.92 -1.31
N MET A 261 -20.06 -13.80 -2.53
CA MET A 261 -20.74 -12.58 -2.96
C MET A 261 -22.07 -12.43 -2.20
N SER A 262 -22.26 -11.29 -1.56
CA SER A 262 -23.47 -10.96 -0.83
C SER A 262 -23.95 -9.55 -1.17
N MET A 263 -25.23 -9.41 -1.52
CA MET A 263 -25.86 -8.11 -1.72
C MET A 263 -25.99 -7.32 -0.41
N GLU A 264 -26.08 -8.02 0.71
CA GLU A 264 -26.09 -7.41 2.04
C GLU A 264 -24.70 -6.82 2.36
N ALA A 265 -23.62 -7.57 2.08
CA ALA A 265 -22.25 -7.09 2.17
C ALA A 265 -21.99 -5.87 1.29
N ALA A 266 -22.49 -5.87 0.04
CA ALA A 266 -22.35 -4.73 -0.85
C ALA A 266 -23.04 -3.46 -0.30
N ARG A 267 -24.23 -3.62 0.29
CA ARG A 267 -24.95 -2.52 0.95
C ARG A 267 -24.25 -2.03 2.21
N ALA A 268 -23.76 -2.94 3.05
CA ALA A 268 -23.00 -2.59 4.25
C ALA A 268 -21.70 -1.84 3.88
N GLY A 269 -20.92 -2.36 2.94
CA GLY A 269 -19.71 -1.71 2.46
C GLY A 269 -19.96 -0.31 1.87
N SER A 270 -21.09 -0.11 1.15
CA SER A 270 -21.45 1.22 0.64
C SER A 270 -21.80 2.24 1.73
N ARG A 271 -22.07 1.80 2.97
CA ARG A 271 -22.25 2.66 4.15
C ARG A 271 -21.01 2.78 5.02
N GLY A 272 -19.88 2.18 4.61
CA GLY A 272 -18.65 2.15 5.39
C GLY A 272 -18.69 1.18 6.58
N GLU A 273 -19.67 0.27 6.64
CA GLU A 273 -19.79 -0.72 7.70
C GLU A 273 -18.85 -1.90 7.48
N LEU A 274 -18.36 -2.49 8.56
CA LEU A 274 -17.56 -3.71 8.50
C LEU A 274 -18.44 -4.92 8.13
N LEU A 275 -17.99 -5.75 7.19
CA LEU A 275 -18.74 -6.91 6.72
C LEU A 275 -18.85 -7.99 7.79
N ILE A 276 -17.86 -8.11 8.66
CA ILE A 276 -17.86 -9.04 9.81
C ILE A 276 -18.95 -8.72 10.85
N ASP A 277 -19.47 -7.49 10.85
CA ASP A 277 -20.56 -7.09 11.73
C ASP A 277 -21.92 -7.15 11.04
N ALA A 278 -21.93 -7.01 9.71
CA ALA A 278 -23.15 -6.92 8.94
C ALA A 278 -23.66 -8.27 8.42
N VAL A 279 -22.78 -9.26 8.17
CA VAL A 279 -23.11 -10.52 7.51
C VAL A 279 -22.45 -11.69 8.24
N GLU A 280 -23.26 -12.53 8.91
CA GLU A 280 -22.79 -13.65 9.74
C GLU A 280 -21.93 -14.66 8.95
N GLU A 281 -22.30 -14.99 7.71
CA GLU A 281 -21.54 -15.88 6.85
C GLU A 281 -20.15 -15.34 6.55
N LEU A 282 -20.01 -14.02 6.32
CA LEU A 282 -18.73 -13.37 6.12
C LEU A 282 -17.93 -13.29 7.41
N ALA A 283 -18.56 -13.07 8.57
CA ALA A 283 -17.86 -13.12 9.85
C ALA A 283 -17.16 -14.47 10.06
N ALA A 284 -17.85 -15.58 9.75
CA ALA A 284 -17.26 -16.92 9.79
C ALA A 284 -16.14 -17.10 8.76
N GLY A 285 -16.34 -16.62 7.52
CA GLY A 285 -15.33 -16.69 6.45
C GLY A 285 -14.05 -15.89 6.79
N TYR A 286 -14.18 -14.72 7.40
CA TYR A 286 -13.01 -13.93 7.86
C TYR A 286 -12.31 -14.58 9.05
N ALA A 287 -13.04 -15.25 9.94
CA ALA A 287 -12.44 -16.01 11.04
C ALA A 287 -11.61 -17.19 10.53
N GLU A 288 -12.12 -17.95 9.56
CA GLU A 288 -11.39 -19.02 8.89
C GLU A 288 -10.16 -18.48 8.15
N LEU A 289 -10.34 -17.41 7.35
CA LEU A 289 -9.26 -16.76 6.61
C LEU A 289 -8.14 -16.30 7.55
N TRP A 290 -8.49 -15.71 8.71
CA TRP A 290 -7.50 -15.27 9.67
C TRP A 290 -6.72 -16.45 10.27
N ALA A 291 -7.40 -17.51 10.67
CA ALA A 291 -6.77 -18.69 11.27
C ALA A 291 -5.76 -19.34 10.31
N GLU A 292 -6.14 -19.52 9.04
CA GLU A 292 -5.26 -20.10 8.02
C GLU A 292 -4.12 -19.15 7.63
N LEU A 293 -4.37 -17.84 7.55
CA LEU A 293 -3.36 -16.84 7.24
C LEU A 293 -2.31 -16.73 8.35
N GLU A 294 -2.73 -16.69 9.62
CA GLU A 294 -1.83 -16.62 10.77
C GLU A 294 -0.93 -17.85 10.84
N LYS A 295 -1.50 -19.05 10.66
CA LYS A 295 -0.75 -20.30 10.61
C LYS A 295 0.27 -20.30 9.46
N THR A 296 -0.15 -19.97 8.25
CA THR A 296 0.72 -19.94 7.06
C THR A 296 1.86 -18.93 7.23
N ALA A 297 1.58 -17.75 7.75
CA ALA A 297 2.58 -16.72 7.98
C ALA A 297 3.59 -17.13 9.06
N GLN A 298 3.16 -17.80 10.13
CA GLN A 298 4.06 -18.33 11.15
C GLN A 298 4.99 -19.41 10.59
N GLU A 299 4.49 -20.30 9.72
CA GLU A 299 5.30 -21.31 9.03
C GLU A 299 6.37 -20.67 8.14
N VAL A 300 6.00 -19.62 7.39
CA VAL A 300 6.93 -18.86 6.56
C VAL A 300 8.04 -18.21 7.38
N VAL A 301 7.69 -17.50 8.45
CA VAL A 301 8.67 -16.85 9.35
C VAL A 301 9.59 -17.86 10.03
N ALA A 302 9.07 -19.03 10.39
CA ALA A 302 9.87 -20.10 11.00
C ALA A 302 10.88 -20.71 10.01
N CYS A 303 10.55 -20.80 8.71
CA CYS A 303 11.45 -21.30 7.68
C CYS A 303 12.55 -20.29 7.26
N ALA A 304 12.34 -18.99 7.52
CA ALA A 304 13.28 -17.93 7.16
C ALA A 304 14.40 -17.71 8.23
N LYS A 305 14.22 -18.27 9.43
CA LYS A 305 15.20 -18.27 10.54
C LYS A 305 16.10 -19.51 10.50
#